data_ef9ffcbfa728333bd06c96b739953e2a
#
_entry.id   ef9ffcbfa728333bd06c96b739953e2a
#
_cell.length_a   1.000
_cell.length_b   1.000
_cell.length_c   1.000
_cell.angle_alpha   90.00
_cell.angle_beta   90.00
_cell.angle_gamma   90.00
#
_symmetry.space_group_name_H-M   'P 1'
#
loop_
_entity.id
_entity.type
_entity.pdbx_description
1 polymer ?
#
loop_
_entity_poly.entity_id
_entity_poly.type
_entity_poly.pdbx_seq_one_letter_code
_entity_poly.pdbx_strand_id
1 'polypeptide(L)'
;MMDGAICDYVVGKYGLRISRTLARKIKKEVGSLYPNDNAGLEIKGVNSKTLVPASCTIYATDVFEALMPYYSKVAEAVQDVIKTCPKSFAADLSEKGVYVTGGASKILGLDRVMKKALDLDVHISANPDYSACPGGGKLLGNRELLKKILGN
;
A
#
# COMPACT_ATOMS: atom_id res chain seq x y z
N MET A 1 8.25 -8.70 -0.54
CA MET A 1 8.07 -7.99 0.72
C MET A 1 6.67 -8.21 1.30
N MET A 2 5.63 -7.44 0.95
CA MET A 2 4.28 -7.56 1.54
C MET A 2 3.63 -8.94 1.37
N ASP A 3 3.71 -9.54 0.17
CA ASP A 3 3.15 -10.88 -0.07
C ASP A 3 3.86 -11.96 0.79
N GLY A 4 5.18 -11.78 1.05
CA GLY A 4 5.92 -12.63 1.99
C GLY A 4 5.44 -12.48 3.42
N ALA A 5 5.20 -11.24 3.88
CA ALA A 5 4.69 -10.99 5.22
C ALA A 5 3.34 -11.68 5.48
N ILE A 6 2.44 -11.69 4.49
CA ILE A 6 1.18 -12.43 4.59
C ILE A 6 1.44 -13.94 4.66
N CYS A 7 2.39 -14.49 3.87
CA CYS A 7 2.75 -15.91 3.97
C CYS A 7 3.27 -16.25 5.36
N ASP A 8 4.19 -15.44 5.89
CA ASP A 8 4.81 -15.67 7.19
C ASP A 8 3.78 -15.56 8.33
N TYR A 9 2.87 -14.59 8.23
CA TYR A 9 1.76 -14.42 9.18
C TYR A 9 0.83 -15.64 9.19
N VAL A 10 0.42 -16.12 8.01
CA VAL A 10 -0.46 -17.29 7.86
C VAL A 10 0.20 -18.56 8.41
N VAL A 11 1.50 -18.72 8.18
CA VAL A 11 2.25 -19.83 8.79
C VAL A 11 2.28 -19.70 10.32
N GLY A 12 2.55 -18.51 10.83
CA GLY A 12 2.67 -18.27 12.28
C GLY A 12 1.35 -18.47 13.02
N LYS A 13 0.25 -17.93 12.48
CA LYS A 13 -1.06 -17.95 13.15
C LYS A 13 -1.85 -19.23 12.88
N TYR A 14 -1.85 -19.71 11.64
CA TYR A 14 -2.71 -20.82 11.20
C TYR A 14 -1.94 -22.13 10.94
N GLY A 15 -0.61 -22.09 10.98
CA GLY A 15 0.22 -23.24 10.64
C GLY A 15 0.08 -23.69 9.19
N LEU A 16 -0.38 -22.80 8.30
CA LEU A 16 -0.68 -23.10 6.90
C LEU A 16 0.32 -22.44 5.95
N ARG A 17 1.00 -23.23 5.14
CA ARG A 17 1.87 -22.71 4.06
C ARG A 17 1.04 -22.40 2.83
N ILE A 18 1.18 -21.18 2.32
CA ILE A 18 0.52 -20.70 1.10
C ILE A 18 1.55 -20.16 0.09
N SER A 19 1.16 -20.12 -1.18
CA SER A 19 2.00 -19.53 -2.22
C SER A 19 1.94 -17.98 -2.18
N ARG A 20 3.00 -17.32 -2.68
CA ARG A 20 3.01 -15.85 -2.84
C ARG A 20 1.90 -15.35 -3.76
N THR A 21 1.51 -16.15 -4.76
CA THR A 21 0.39 -15.84 -5.66
C THR A 21 -0.93 -15.78 -4.88
N LEU A 22 -1.15 -16.74 -3.97
CA LEU A 22 -2.33 -16.74 -3.10
C LEU A 22 -2.28 -15.58 -2.09
N ALA A 23 -1.12 -15.30 -1.50
CA ALA A 23 -0.96 -14.14 -0.61
C ALA A 23 -1.28 -12.81 -1.32
N ARG A 24 -0.88 -12.66 -2.59
CA ARG A 24 -1.24 -11.51 -3.43
C ARG A 24 -2.76 -11.44 -3.69
N LYS A 25 -3.40 -12.57 -3.90
CA LYS A 25 -4.87 -12.65 -4.05
C LYS A 25 -5.56 -12.22 -2.76
N ILE A 26 -5.16 -12.75 -1.62
CA ILE A 26 -5.65 -12.37 -0.29
C ILE A 26 -5.55 -10.85 -0.09
N LYS A 27 -4.37 -10.28 -0.35
CA LYS A 27 -4.16 -8.83 -0.23
C LYS A 27 -5.11 -8.00 -1.09
N LYS A 28 -5.48 -8.49 -2.28
CA LYS A 28 -6.39 -7.78 -3.20
C LYS A 28 -7.86 -7.92 -2.80
N GLU A 29 -8.26 -9.05 -2.25
CA GLU A 29 -9.66 -9.38 -1.96
C GLU A 29 -10.10 -8.93 -0.55
N VAL A 30 -9.22 -9.13 0.44
CA VAL A 30 -9.52 -8.82 1.84
C VAL A 30 -8.49 -7.88 2.47
N GLY A 31 -7.63 -7.27 1.66
CA GLY A 31 -6.62 -6.33 2.14
C GLY A 31 -7.25 -5.03 2.60
N SER A 32 -7.18 -4.77 3.91
CA SER A 32 -7.71 -3.58 4.55
C SER A 32 -6.76 -3.10 5.63
N LEU A 33 -6.64 -1.80 5.80
CA LEU A 33 -5.94 -1.15 6.91
C LEU A 33 -6.93 -0.59 7.96
N TYR A 34 -8.17 -1.05 7.93
CA TYR A 34 -9.12 -0.83 9.01
C TYR A 34 -9.01 -1.93 10.05
N PRO A 35 -8.78 -1.61 11.34
CA PRO A 35 -8.55 -2.62 12.38
C PRO A 35 -9.78 -3.47 12.72
N ASN A 36 -10.97 -3.03 12.35
CA ASN A 36 -12.24 -3.70 12.68
C ASN A 36 -12.95 -4.26 11.42
N ASP A 37 -12.21 -4.49 10.34
CA ASP A 37 -12.75 -5.10 9.13
C ASP A 37 -12.78 -6.62 9.30
N ASN A 38 -13.97 -7.20 9.26
CA ASN A 38 -14.20 -8.64 9.46
C ASN A 38 -14.42 -9.40 8.14
N ALA A 39 -14.11 -8.80 6.99
CA ALA A 39 -14.15 -9.51 5.73
C ALA A 39 -13.25 -10.75 5.79
N GLY A 40 -13.80 -11.92 5.46
CA GLY A 40 -13.09 -13.19 5.53
C GLY A 40 -12.97 -13.85 4.16
N LEU A 41 -11.89 -14.59 3.95
CA LEU A 41 -11.63 -15.37 2.74
C LEU A 41 -11.15 -16.77 3.13
N GLU A 42 -11.86 -17.79 2.65
CA GLU A 42 -11.39 -19.17 2.78
C GLU A 42 -10.20 -19.40 1.86
N ILE A 43 -9.11 -19.90 2.41
CA ILE A 43 -7.88 -20.21 1.68
C ILE A 43 -7.47 -21.66 1.89
N LYS A 44 -6.83 -22.22 0.88
CA LYS A 44 -6.29 -23.58 0.90
C LYS A 44 -4.76 -23.54 0.82
N GLY A 45 -4.12 -24.43 1.54
CA GLY A 45 -2.67 -24.55 1.57
C GLY A 45 -2.23 -25.89 2.07
N VAL A 46 -1.01 -25.97 2.58
CA VAL A 46 -0.43 -27.18 3.16
C VAL A 46 -0.07 -26.92 4.61
N ASN A 47 -0.52 -27.79 5.51
CA ASN A 47 -0.14 -27.69 6.91
C ASN A 47 1.38 -27.73 7.05
N SER A 48 1.95 -26.79 7.79
CA SER A 48 3.41 -26.61 7.88
C SER A 48 4.12 -27.76 8.61
N LYS A 49 3.40 -28.53 9.46
CA LYS A 49 3.96 -29.60 10.26
C LYS A 49 3.67 -30.98 9.66
N THR A 50 2.41 -31.22 9.25
CA THR A 50 1.96 -32.55 8.78
C THR A 50 2.12 -32.72 7.28
N LEU A 51 2.36 -31.64 6.52
CA LEU A 51 2.44 -31.60 5.06
C LEU A 51 1.15 -32.08 4.35
N VAL A 52 0.03 -32.13 5.05
CA VAL A 52 -1.27 -32.52 4.50
C VAL A 52 -1.99 -31.25 3.99
N PRO A 53 -2.76 -31.35 2.89
CA PRO A 53 -3.63 -30.25 2.46
C PRO A 53 -4.59 -29.83 3.57
N ALA A 54 -4.75 -28.53 3.78
CA ALA A 54 -5.64 -27.98 4.79
C ALA A 54 -6.23 -26.65 4.30
N SER A 55 -7.30 -26.20 4.92
CA SER A 55 -7.91 -24.88 4.69
C SER A 55 -8.10 -24.11 5.97
N CYS A 56 -8.13 -22.79 5.88
CA CYS A 56 -8.53 -21.91 6.97
C CYS A 56 -9.21 -20.65 6.41
N THR A 57 -9.88 -19.90 7.26
CA THR A 57 -10.39 -18.58 6.92
C THR A 57 -9.42 -17.53 7.42
N ILE A 58 -8.92 -16.69 6.51
CA ILE A 58 -8.14 -15.48 6.83
C ILE A 58 -9.07 -14.28 6.82
N TYR A 59 -8.88 -13.36 7.75
CA TYR A 59 -9.68 -12.15 7.88
C TYR A 59 -8.90 -10.91 7.48
N ALA A 60 -9.60 -9.83 7.16
CA ALA A 60 -8.98 -8.53 6.87
C ALA A 60 -8.13 -8.02 8.03
N THR A 61 -8.52 -8.32 9.27
CA THR A 61 -7.72 -8.03 10.48
C THR A 61 -6.36 -8.74 10.48
N ASP A 62 -6.28 -9.95 9.95
CA ASP A 62 -5.01 -10.68 9.82
C ASP A 62 -4.09 -10.00 8.81
N VAL A 63 -4.68 -9.54 7.70
CA VAL A 63 -3.93 -8.80 6.66
C VAL A 63 -3.48 -7.44 7.19
N PHE A 64 -4.32 -6.77 7.99
CA PHE A 64 -3.96 -5.55 8.69
C PHE A 64 -2.73 -5.77 9.58
N GLU A 65 -2.76 -6.77 10.48
CA GLU A 65 -1.65 -7.07 11.39
C GLU A 65 -0.36 -7.43 10.62
N ALA A 66 -0.47 -8.20 9.53
CA ALA A 66 0.66 -8.58 8.71
C ALA A 66 1.30 -7.40 7.95
N LEU A 67 0.50 -6.42 7.52
CA LEU A 67 0.96 -5.34 6.63
C LEU A 67 1.22 -4.02 7.34
N MET A 68 0.58 -3.76 8.47
CA MET A 68 0.71 -2.49 9.19
C MET A 68 2.17 -2.08 9.46
N PRO A 69 3.09 -2.99 9.87
CA PRO A 69 4.49 -2.63 10.07
C PRO A 69 5.20 -2.10 8.81
N TYR A 70 4.77 -2.55 7.63
CA TYR A 70 5.33 -2.07 6.35
C TYR A 70 4.81 -0.68 5.98
N TYR A 71 3.53 -0.42 6.20
CA TYR A 71 2.94 0.90 5.94
C TYR A 71 3.41 1.95 6.95
N SER A 72 3.64 1.57 8.21
CA SER A 72 4.26 2.45 9.21
C SER A 72 5.66 2.89 8.77
N LYS A 73 6.50 1.96 8.30
CA LYS A 73 7.84 2.30 7.77
C LYS A 73 7.78 3.22 6.54
N VAL A 74 6.78 3.04 5.68
CA VAL A 74 6.57 3.95 4.54
C VAL A 74 6.20 5.34 5.04
N ALA A 75 5.30 5.44 6.02
CA ALA A 75 4.93 6.72 6.60
C ALA A 75 6.12 7.43 7.28
N GLU A 76 6.94 6.69 8.04
CA GLU A 76 8.17 7.20 8.64
C GLU A 76 9.14 7.76 7.57
N ALA A 77 9.36 7.00 6.50
CA ALA A 77 10.23 7.45 5.41
C ALA A 77 9.70 8.72 4.73
N VAL A 78 8.39 8.85 4.55
CA VAL A 78 7.77 10.07 4.01
C VAL A 78 7.95 11.24 4.99
N GLN A 79 7.75 11.03 6.29
CA GLN A 79 7.99 12.05 7.30
C GLN A 79 9.43 12.57 7.28
N ASP A 80 10.40 11.67 7.14
CA ASP A 80 11.81 12.04 7.10
C ASP A 80 12.15 12.89 5.86
N VAL A 81 11.56 12.55 4.71
CA VAL A 81 11.67 13.39 3.50
C VAL A 81 11.04 14.77 3.74
N ILE A 82 9.85 14.83 4.32
CA ILE A 82 9.16 16.10 4.61
C ILE A 82 10.02 16.99 5.52
N LYS A 83 10.64 16.42 6.56
CA LYS A 83 11.52 17.16 7.49
C LYS A 83 12.75 17.76 6.79
N THR A 84 13.24 17.11 5.74
CA THR A 84 14.40 17.57 4.97
C THR A 84 14.05 18.53 3.83
N CYS A 85 12.76 18.72 3.54
CA CYS A 85 12.31 19.65 2.50
C CYS A 85 12.60 21.11 2.87
N PRO A 86 13.00 21.95 1.90
CA PRO A 86 13.13 23.39 2.11
C PRO A 86 11.83 24.01 2.62
N LYS A 87 11.94 25.00 3.50
CA LYS A 87 10.77 25.69 4.09
C LYS A 87 9.83 26.32 3.06
N SER A 88 10.33 26.65 1.86
CA SER A 88 9.52 27.15 0.74
C SER A 88 8.44 26.17 0.29
N PHE A 89 8.63 24.86 0.49
CA PHE A 89 7.64 23.84 0.15
C PHE A 89 6.60 23.57 1.26
N ALA A 90 6.81 24.10 2.46
CA ALA A 90 5.90 23.86 3.58
C ALA A 90 4.48 24.38 3.32
N ALA A 91 4.35 25.53 2.65
CA ALA A 91 3.05 26.09 2.26
C ALA A 91 2.34 25.20 1.24
N ASP A 92 3.06 24.75 0.20
CA ASP A 92 2.52 23.82 -0.81
C ASP A 92 2.10 22.47 -0.21
N LEU A 93 2.88 21.93 0.72
CA LEU A 93 2.54 20.69 1.42
C LEU A 93 1.28 20.83 2.27
N SER A 94 1.14 21.96 2.97
CA SER A 94 -0.05 22.25 3.79
C SER A 94 -1.31 22.46 2.95
N GLU A 95 -1.19 23.08 1.77
CA GLU A 95 -2.32 23.37 0.90
C GLU A 95 -2.71 22.17 0.02
N LYS A 96 -1.72 21.50 -0.57
CA LYS A 96 -1.94 20.45 -1.59
C LYS A 96 -1.88 19.04 -1.05
N GLY A 97 -1.31 18.83 0.15
CA GLY A 97 -1.11 17.51 0.74
C GLY A 97 -0.13 16.63 -0.03
N VAL A 98 -0.24 15.33 0.20
CA VAL A 98 0.62 14.29 -0.39
C VAL A 98 -0.18 13.41 -1.34
N TYR A 99 0.32 13.24 -2.57
CA TYR A 99 -0.30 12.38 -3.57
C TYR A 99 0.38 11.02 -3.58
N VAL A 100 -0.41 9.95 -3.39
CA VAL A 100 0.05 8.56 -3.37
C VAL A 100 -0.42 7.83 -4.61
N THR A 101 0.50 7.10 -5.26
CA THR A 101 0.24 6.31 -6.46
C THR A 101 0.93 4.95 -6.39
N GLY A 102 0.72 4.11 -7.41
CA GLY A 102 1.25 2.75 -7.46
C GLY A 102 0.26 1.72 -6.91
N GLY A 103 0.39 0.47 -7.36
CA GLY A 103 -0.57 -0.61 -7.04
C GLY A 103 -0.73 -0.92 -5.55
N ALA A 104 0.30 -0.63 -4.73
CA ALA A 104 0.24 -0.82 -3.28
C ALA A 104 -0.68 0.18 -2.57
N SER A 105 -0.99 1.31 -3.21
CA SER A 105 -1.89 2.33 -2.66
C SER A 105 -3.37 1.97 -2.77
N LYS A 106 -3.70 0.88 -3.46
CA LYS A 106 -5.08 0.39 -3.60
C LYS A 106 -5.63 -0.29 -2.34
N ILE A 107 -4.79 -0.55 -1.35
CA ILE A 107 -5.26 -1.15 -0.12
C ILE A 107 -6.24 -0.21 0.59
N LEU A 108 -7.34 -0.77 1.05
CA LEU A 108 -8.40 0.01 1.69
C LEU A 108 -7.88 0.66 2.99
N GLY A 109 -8.13 1.96 3.17
CA GLY A 109 -7.77 2.72 4.38
C GLY A 109 -6.34 3.24 4.43
N LEU A 110 -5.55 3.15 3.34
CA LEU A 110 -4.19 3.70 3.31
C LEU A 110 -4.19 5.23 3.49
N ASP A 111 -5.09 5.93 2.85
CA ASP A 111 -5.29 7.37 2.98
C ASP A 111 -5.41 7.79 4.43
N ARG A 112 -6.27 7.08 5.19
CA ARG A 112 -6.48 7.34 6.62
C ARG A 112 -5.22 7.08 7.45
N VAL A 113 -4.54 5.96 7.21
CA VAL A 113 -3.31 5.61 7.93
C VAL A 113 -2.22 6.65 7.68
N MET A 114 -2.03 7.02 6.42
CA MET A 114 -1.03 8.02 6.03
C MET A 114 -1.40 9.41 6.53
N LYS A 115 -2.67 9.83 6.42
CA LYS A 115 -3.14 11.12 6.95
C LYS A 115 -2.89 11.23 8.46
N LYS A 116 -3.20 10.16 9.22
CA LYS A 116 -2.94 10.13 10.66
C LYS A 116 -1.45 10.20 11.00
N ALA A 117 -0.61 9.56 10.18
CA ALA A 117 0.84 9.53 10.43
C ALA A 117 1.53 10.84 10.03
N LEU A 118 1.12 11.47 8.93
CA LEU A 118 1.79 12.64 8.37
C LEU A 118 1.21 13.97 8.87
N ASP A 119 0.00 13.96 9.44
CA ASP A 119 -0.79 15.14 9.77
C ASP A 119 -1.00 16.10 8.58
N LEU A 120 -1.12 15.50 7.38
CA LEU A 120 -1.33 16.17 6.11
C LEU A 120 -2.45 15.50 5.34
N ASP A 121 -3.08 16.21 4.41
CA ASP A 121 -4.03 15.61 3.49
C ASP A 121 -3.32 14.64 2.55
N VAL A 122 -3.92 13.46 2.37
CA VAL A 122 -3.38 12.39 1.54
C VAL A 122 -4.38 12.02 0.46
N HIS A 123 -3.95 12.11 -0.78
CA HIS A 123 -4.76 11.85 -1.96
C HIS A 123 -4.26 10.60 -2.68
N ILE A 124 -5.12 9.58 -2.77
CA ILE A 124 -4.84 8.40 -3.59
C ILE A 124 -5.26 8.70 -5.02
N SER A 125 -4.36 8.47 -5.97
CA SER A 125 -4.66 8.66 -7.40
C SER A 125 -5.85 7.77 -7.83
N ALA A 126 -6.73 8.28 -8.69
CA ALA A 126 -7.88 7.53 -9.20
C ALA A 126 -7.48 6.24 -9.93
N ASN A 127 -6.35 6.26 -10.65
CA ASN A 127 -5.78 5.11 -11.34
C ASN A 127 -4.34 4.87 -10.91
N PRO A 128 -4.10 4.37 -9.69
CA PRO A 128 -2.76 4.36 -9.11
C PRO A 128 -1.76 3.50 -9.89
N ASP A 129 -2.20 2.43 -10.55
CA ASP A 129 -1.31 1.56 -11.35
C ASP A 129 -0.75 2.25 -12.60
N TYR A 130 -1.47 3.24 -13.13
CA TYR A 130 -1.19 3.83 -14.45
C TYR A 130 -0.99 5.35 -14.41
N SER A 131 -0.92 5.97 -13.24
CA SER A 131 -0.87 7.44 -13.10
C SER A 131 0.29 8.08 -13.85
N ALA A 132 1.42 7.39 -13.98
CA ALA A 132 2.59 7.86 -14.71
C ALA A 132 2.34 7.98 -16.22
N CYS A 133 1.60 7.04 -16.83
CA CYS A 133 1.37 7.01 -18.28
C CYS A 133 0.53 8.21 -18.78
N PRO A 134 -0.64 8.54 -18.19
CA PRO A 134 -1.40 9.73 -18.57
C PRO A 134 -0.63 11.03 -18.30
N GLY A 135 0.18 11.05 -17.21
CA GLY A 135 1.06 12.19 -16.90
C GLY A 135 2.07 12.44 -18.01
N GLY A 136 2.78 11.40 -18.44
CA GLY A 136 3.69 11.46 -19.57
C GLY A 136 3.01 11.89 -20.88
N GLY A 137 1.82 11.34 -21.15
CA GLY A 137 1.02 11.75 -22.32
C GLY A 137 0.64 13.23 -22.32
N LYS A 138 0.25 13.78 -21.17
CA LYS A 138 -0.03 15.23 -21.03
C LYS A 138 1.22 16.08 -21.26
N LEU A 139 2.39 15.63 -20.80
CA LEU A 139 3.66 16.33 -21.04
C LEU A 139 4.03 16.36 -22.52
N LEU A 140 3.89 15.25 -23.23
CA LEU A 140 4.16 15.17 -24.67
C LEU A 140 3.23 16.08 -25.49
N GLY A 141 1.99 16.26 -25.04
CA GLY A 141 1.01 17.17 -25.65
C GLY A 141 1.24 18.65 -25.35
N ASN A 142 2.07 18.99 -24.36
CA ASN A 142 2.34 20.36 -23.93
C ASN A 142 3.83 20.70 -23.99
N ARG A 143 4.26 21.25 -25.12
CA ARG A 143 5.68 21.59 -25.36
C ARG A 143 6.27 22.59 -24.37
N GLU A 144 5.49 23.55 -23.89
CA GLU A 144 5.97 24.55 -22.91
C GLU A 144 6.21 23.90 -21.56
N LEU A 145 5.28 23.05 -21.09
CA LEU A 145 5.44 22.31 -19.85
C LEU A 145 6.62 21.32 -19.93
N LEU A 146 6.77 20.66 -21.08
CA LEU A 146 7.88 19.75 -21.33
C LEU A 146 9.23 20.47 -21.24
N LYS A 147 9.38 21.67 -21.84
CA LYS A 147 10.60 22.49 -21.74
C LYS A 147 10.92 22.88 -20.31
N LYS A 148 9.90 23.31 -19.54
CA LYS A 148 10.09 23.68 -18.12
C LYS A 148 10.63 22.50 -17.27
N ILE A 149 10.18 21.29 -17.55
CA ILE A 149 10.59 20.09 -16.81
C ILE A 149 11.98 19.60 -17.24
N LEU A 150 12.30 19.70 -18.53
CA LEU A 150 13.61 19.27 -19.05
C LEU A 150 14.72 20.31 -18.82
N GLY A 151 14.40 21.51 -18.32
CA GLY A 151 15.38 22.53 -18.01
C GLY A 151 16.01 23.21 -19.24
N ASN A 152 15.34 23.14 -20.38
CA ASN A 152 15.76 23.80 -21.65
C ASN A 152 14.85 24.98 -21.96
#